data_89e16a0b13abb308349285a30bd95547
#
_entry.id   89e16a0b13abb308349285a30bd95547
#
_cell.length_a   1.000
_cell.length_b   1.000
_cell.length_c   1.000
_cell.angle_alpha   90.00
_cell.angle_beta   90.00
_cell.angle_gamma   90.00
#
_symmetry.space_group_name_H-M   'P 1'
#
loop_
_entity.id
_entity.type
_entity.pdbx_description
1 polymer ?
#
loop_
_entity_poly.entity_id
_entity_poly.type
_entity_poly.pdbx_seq_one_letter_code
_entity_poly.pdbx_strand_id
1 'polypeptide(L)'
;MKTVLDSLKGKLIVSCQALENEPLHSPFIMSRMALAAAQGGAAGIRANSVADISSIKEIVSLPMIGIIKRDYPGSEVFITATLREVDELMTVEPEIIALDATARPRPGGQTLEELVTQIRARYPSVLLMADIATVEEAVTAERLGFDCVGTTLYGYTAETARHVLAENDCGFLREVLAAVSVPVVAEGNVDTPERAARCLTLGAHTVVVGGQSLVRSR
;
A
#
# COMPACT_ATOMS: atom_id res chain seq x y z
N MET A 1 6.42 11.61 -20.96
CA MET A 1 5.17 11.70 -20.16
C MET A 1 5.55 11.46 -18.70
N LYS A 2 5.03 12.27 -17.78
CA LYS A 2 5.23 11.98 -16.34
C LYS A 2 4.52 10.66 -16.01
N THR A 3 5.18 9.77 -15.31
CA THR A 3 4.56 8.53 -14.81
C THR A 3 3.61 8.84 -13.67
N VAL A 4 2.73 7.90 -13.31
CA VAL A 4 1.85 8.04 -12.13
C VAL A 4 2.70 8.27 -10.87
N LEU A 5 3.78 7.50 -10.70
CA LEU A 5 4.69 7.68 -9.57
C LEU A 5 5.31 9.09 -9.54
N ASP A 6 5.73 9.64 -10.68
CA ASP A 6 6.23 11.02 -10.72
C ASP A 6 5.21 12.05 -10.25
N SER A 7 3.92 11.81 -10.52
CA SER A 7 2.84 12.71 -10.10
C SER A 7 2.61 12.69 -8.59
N LEU A 8 3.00 11.62 -7.91
CA LEU A 8 2.85 11.42 -6.47
C LEU A 8 4.07 11.89 -5.66
N LYS A 9 5.20 12.19 -6.32
CA LYS A 9 6.45 12.56 -5.65
C LYS A 9 6.29 13.78 -4.75
N GLY A 10 6.73 13.66 -3.50
CA GLY A 10 6.68 14.70 -2.48
C GLY A 10 5.28 15.05 -1.98
N LYS A 11 4.29 14.19 -2.26
CA LYS A 11 2.89 14.44 -1.95
C LYS A 11 2.31 13.40 -1.00
N LEU A 12 1.05 13.62 -0.61
CA LEU A 12 0.31 12.80 0.32
C LEU A 12 -0.70 11.93 -0.42
N ILE A 13 -0.76 10.67 -0.04
CA ILE A 13 -1.80 9.71 -0.41
C ILE A 13 -2.65 9.46 0.84
N VAL A 14 -3.96 9.43 0.70
CA VAL A 14 -4.86 9.13 1.82
C VAL A 14 -5.41 7.72 1.67
N SER A 15 -5.28 6.93 2.72
CA SER A 15 -5.86 5.58 2.80
C SER A 15 -7.31 5.67 3.28
N CYS A 16 -8.24 5.28 2.40
CA CYS A 16 -9.67 5.20 2.66
C CYS A 16 -10.07 3.73 2.68
N GLN A 17 -10.05 3.11 3.85
CA GLN A 17 -10.31 1.69 4.04
C GLN A 17 -11.11 1.45 5.32
N ALA A 18 -12.08 0.54 5.25
CA ALA A 18 -12.77 -0.04 6.40
C ALA A 18 -13.04 -1.51 6.14
N LEU A 19 -12.83 -2.37 7.14
CA LEU A 19 -13.12 -3.79 7.07
C LEU A 19 -14.61 -4.04 7.34
N GLU A 20 -15.13 -5.19 6.94
CA GLU A 20 -16.55 -5.55 7.05
C GLU A 20 -17.12 -5.42 8.48
N ASN A 21 -16.29 -5.61 9.49
CA ASN A 21 -16.68 -5.50 10.91
C ASN A 21 -16.51 -4.08 11.48
N GLU A 22 -16.07 -3.11 10.67
CA GLU A 22 -15.83 -1.73 11.11
C GLU A 22 -17.05 -0.83 10.83
N PRO A 23 -17.36 0.13 11.71
CA PRO A 23 -18.56 0.97 11.60
C PRO A 23 -18.65 1.81 10.32
N LEU A 24 -17.51 2.12 9.70
CA LEU A 24 -17.43 2.93 8.48
C LEU A 24 -17.41 2.07 7.21
N HIS A 25 -17.58 0.75 7.30
CA HIS A 25 -17.57 -0.13 6.13
C HIS A 25 -18.76 0.16 5.21
N SER A 26 -18.48 0.90 4.16
CA SER A 26 -19.45 1.24 3.12
C SER A 26 -18.73 1.90 1.93
N PRO A 27 -18.95 1.45 0.68
CA PRO A 27 -18.40 2.11 -0.50
C PRO A 27 -18.83 3.59 -0.61
N PHE A 28 -20.05 3.92 -0.18
CA PHE A 28 -20.51 5.30 -0.11
C PHE A 28 -19.69 6.13 0.88
N ILE A 29 -19.43 5.61 2.10
CA ILE A 29 -18.63 6.32 3.11
C ILE A 29 -17.19 6.47 2.61
N MET A 30 -16.57 5.41 2.07
CA MET A 30 -15.20 5.46 1.54
C MET A 30 -15.07 6.47 0.40
N SER A 31 -16.06 6.54 -0.48
CA SER A 31 -16.05 7.54 -1.56
C SER A 31 -16.14 8.98 -1.02
N ARG A 32 -16.92 9.24 0.03
CA ARG A 32 -17.01 10.58 0.66
C ARG A 32 -15.73 10.95 1.40
N MET A 33 -15.08 9.98 2.04
CA MET A 33 -13.77 10.20 2.66
C MET A 33 -12.70 10.52 1.60
N ALA A 34 -12.69 9.79 0.48
CA ALA A 34 -11.79 10.05 -0.62
C ALA A 34 -12.02 11.44 -1.25
N LEU A 35 -13.27 11.86 -1.40
CA LEU A 35 -13.62 13.21 -1.87
C LEU A 35 -13.12 14.28 -0.91
N ALA A 36 -13.32 14.11 0.39
CA ALA A 36 -12.80 15.04 1.39
C ALA A 36 -11.26 15.09 1.37
N ALA A 37 -10.60 13.95 1.23
CA ALA A 37 -9.14 13.88 1.08
C ALA A 37 -8.65 14.62 -0.17
N ALA A 38 -9.33 14.44 -1.32
CA ALA A 38 -9.02 15.15 -2.56
C ALA A 38 -9.18 16.66 -2.41
N GLN A 39 -10.26 17.13 -1.78
CA GLN A 39 -10.47 18.54 -1.45
C GLN A 39 -9.42 19.08 -0.48
N GLY A 40 -8.91 18.25 0.42
CA GLY A 40 -7.81 18.57 1.33
C GLY A 40 -6.42 18.57 0.67
N GLY A 41 -6.32 18.25 -0.63
CA GLY A 41 -5.05 18.28 -1.36
C GLY A 41 -4.31 16.95 -1.43
N ALA A 42 -4.95 15.83 -1.13
CA ALA A 42 -4.38 14.51 -1.42
C ALA A 42 -4.07 14.36 -2.91
N ALA A 43 -2.96 13.70 -3.22
CA ALA A 43 -2.52 13.47 -4.60
C ALA A 43 -2.85 12.06 -5.10
N GLY A 44 -3.27 11.17 -4.22
CA GLY A 44 -3.68 9.81 -4.51
C GLY A 44 -4.52 9.23 -3.38
N ILE A 45 -5.18 8.12 -3.66
CA ILE A 45 -6.00 7.38 -2.70
C ILE A 45 -5.51 5.93 -2.65
N ARG A 46 -5.40 5.36 -1.45
CA ARG A 46 -5.25 3.91 -1.26
C ARG A 46 -6.58 3.35 -0.76
N ALA A 47 -7.12 2.34 -1.43
CA ALA A 47 -8.43 1.80 -1.10
C ALA A 47 -8.45 0.27 -1.17
N ASN A 48 -9.33 -0.32 -0.36
CA ASN A 48 -9.54 -1.76 -0.29
C ASN A 48 -10.87 -2.11 -0.96
N SER A 49 -10.90 -3.22 -1.69
CA SER A 49 -12.04 -3.79 -2.39
C SER A 49 -12.41 -3.14 -3.74
N VAL A 50 -12.96 -3.96 -4.62
CA VAL A 50 -13.50 -3.53 -5.91
C VAL A 50 -14.63 -2.52 -5.72
N ALA A 51 -15.52 -2.76 -4.75
CA ALA A 51 -16.69 -1.92 -4.52
C ALA A 51 -16.29 -0.51 -4.06
N ASP A 52 -15.32 -0.40 -3.13
CA ASP A 52 -14.84 0.89 -2.65
C ASP A 52 -14.12 1.66 -3.75
N ILE A 53 -13.20 0.99 -4.48
CA ILE A 53 -12.45 1.60 -5.59
C ILE A 53 -13.39 2.09 -6.67
N SER A 54 -14.39 1.29 -7.08
CA SER A 54 -15.38 1.69 -8.07
C SER A 54 -16.13 2.95 -7.63
N SER A 55 -16.65 2.94 -6.39
CA SER A 55 -17.41 4.08 -5.85
C SER A 55 -16.54 5.35 -5.69
N ILE A 56 -15.27 5.21 -5.36
CA ILE A 56 -14.34 6.34 -5.29
C ILE A 56 -14.08 6.90 -6.69
N LYS A 57 -13.81 6.05 -7.69
CA LYS A 57 -13.53 6.48 -9.07
C LYS A 57 -14.69 7.22 -9.75
N GLU A 58 -15.91 7.00 -9.30
CA GLU A 58 -17.08 7.76 -9.79
C GLU A 58 -17.01 9.26 -9.45
N ILE A 59 -16.33 9.63 -8.36
CA ILE A 59 -16.36 11.01 -7.83
C ILE A 59 -15.00 11.65 -7.63
N VAL A 60 -13.91 10.86 -7.71
CA VAL A 60 -12.52 11.32 -7.49
C VAL A 60 -11.65 10.84 -8.65
N SER A 61 -10.94 11.78 -9.29
CA SER A 61 -10.04 11.50 -10.42
C SER A 61 -8.56 11.49 -10.01
N LEU A 62 -8.25 10.95 -8.82
CA LEU A 62 -6.87 10.81 -8.34
C LEU A 62 -6.35 9.40 -8.62
N PRO A 63 -5.03 9.23 -8.79
CA PRO A 63 -4.41 7.90 -8.87
C PRO A 63 -4.79 7.03 -7.67
N MET A 64 -5.05 5.75 -7.94
CA MET A 64 -5.48 4.78 -6.95
C MET A 64 -4.41 3.73 -6.69
N ILE A 65 -4.10 3.46 -5.41
CA ILE A 65 -3.44 2.24 -4.97
C ILE A 65 -4.55 1.28 -4.52
N GLY A 66 -4.80 0.25 -5.32
CA GLY A 66 -5.81 -0.77 -5.03
C GLY A 66 -5.23 -1.94 -4.27
N ILE A 67 -5.99 -2.42 -3.28
CA ILE A 67 -5.73 -3.68 -2.58
C ILE A 67 -7.03 -4.46 -2.38
N ILE A 68 -6.91 -5.74 -2.13
CA ILE A 68 -7.98 -6.55 -1.55
C ILE A 68 -7.42 -7.28 -0.35
N LYS A 69 -8.01 -7.03 0.81
CA LYS A 69 -7.72 -7.78 2.03
C LYS A 69 -8.62 -9.00 2.09
N ARG A 70 -8.00 -10.17 2.15
CA ARG A 70 -8.71 -11.46 2.25
C ARG A 70 -7.89 -12.43 3.08
N ASP A 71 -8.54 -13.02 4.08
CA ASP A 71 -7.93 -14.04 4.92
C ASP A 71 -7.94 -15.39 4.23
N TYR A 72 -6.88 -16.14 4.42
CA TYR A 72 -6.71 -17.50 3.90
C TYR A 72 -6.31 -18.46 5.02
N PRO A 73 -6.97 -19.62 5.16
CA PRO A 73 -6.56 -20.61 6.13
C PRO A 73 -5.08 -21.02 5.95
N GLY A 74 -4.33 -20.95 7.04
CA GLY A 74 -2.91 -21.36 7.03
C GLY A 74 -1.94 -20.34 6.41
N SER A 75 -2.37 -19.11 6.13
CA SER A 75 -1.50 -18.03 5.67
C SER A 75 -1.77 -16.75 6.46
N GLU A 76 -0.70 -16.06 6.83
CA GLU A 76 -0.78 -14.71 7.44
C GLU A 76 -0.73 -13.60 6.38
N VAL A 77 -0.50 -13.95 5.11
CA VAL A 77 -0.53 -13.01 3.98
C VAL A 77 -1.98 -12.74 3.61
N PHE A 78 -2.41 -11.48 3.70
CA PHE A 78 -3.80 -11.10 3.51
C PHE A 78 -4.01 -9.90 2.58
N ILE A 79 -2.96 -9.15 2.22
CA ILE A 79 -3.07 -8.01 1.29
C ILE A 79 -2.77 -8.50 -0.13
N THR A 80 -3.81 -8.57 -0.96
CA THR A 80 -3.71 -8.98 -2.37
C THR A 80 -2.83 -10.23 -2.52
N ALA A 81 -3.23 -11.29 -1.80
CA ALA A 81 -2.38 -12.43 -1.51
C ALA A 81 -2.14 -13.34 -2.73
N THR A 82 -3.03 -13.34 -3.70
CA THR A 82 -3.01 -14.24 -4.87
C THR A 82 -3.34 -13.51 -6.17
N LEU A 83 -3.18 -14.19 -7.30
CA LEU A 83 -3.58 -13.67 -8.61
C LEU A 83 -5.10 -13.40 -8.68
N ARG A 84 -5.91 -14.08 -7.87
CA ARG A 84 -7.36 -13.86 -7.81
C ARG A 84 -7.68 -12.42 -7.41
N GLU A 85 -7.05 -11.89 -6.37
CA GLU A 85 -7.28 -10.50 -5.92
C GLU A 85 -6.79 -9.51 -6.99
N VAL A 86 -5.70 -9.82 -7.68
CA VAL A 86 -5.21 -9.00 -8.79
C VAL A 86 -6.21 -8.97 -9.94
N ASP A 87 -6.76 -10.13 -10.33
CA ASP A 87 -7.78 -10.22 -11.38
C ASP A 87 -9.05 -9.42 -11.01
N GLU A 88 -9.48 -9.52 -9.75
CA GLU A 88 -10.62 -8.75 -9.23
C GLU A 88 -10.32 -7.23 -9.29
N LEU A 89 -9.14 -6.78 -8.84
CA LEU A 89 -8.73 -5.38 -8.88
C LEU A 89 -8.65 -4.84 -10.32
N MET A 90 -8.18 -5.63 -11.25
CA MET A 90 -8.07 -5.21 -12.66
C MET A 90 -9.43 -4.98 -13.33
N THR A 91 -10.54 -5.42 -12.74
CA THR A 91 -11.89 -5.05 -13.22
C THR A 91 -12.22 -3.57 -13.03
N VAL A 92 -11.52 -2.89 -12.09
CA VAL A 92 -11.66 -1.45 -11.80
C VAL A 92 -10.38 -0.67 -12.12
N GLU A 93 -9.37 -1.33 -12.66
CA GLU A 93 -8.15 -0.76 -13.23
C GLU A 93 -7.50 0.32 -12.33
N PRO A 94 -7.07 0.00 -11.08
CA PRO A 94 -6.28 0.95 -10.31
C PRO A 94 -4.93 1.16 -10.97
N GLU A 95 -4.36 2.34 -10.84
CA GLU A 95 -3.05 2.67 -11.43
C GLU A 95 -1.91 1.87 -10.80
N ILE A 96 -2.04 1.56 -9.51
CA ILE A 96 -1.07 0.80 -8.72
C ILE A 96 -1.82 -0.31 -7.97
N ILE A 97 -1.28 -1.52 -7.98
CA ILE A 97 -1.74 -2.62 -7.11
C ILE A 97 -0.67 -2.86 -6.04
N ALA A 98 -1.05 -2.79 -4.76
CA ALA A 98 -0.16 -3.15 -3.67
C ALA A 98 -0.38 -4.61 -3.24
N LEU A 99 0.72 -5.32 -3.03
CA LEU A 99 0.76 -6.72 -2.61
C LEU A 99 1.56 -6.84 -1.31
N ASP A 100 1.13 -7.71 -0.42
CA ASP A 100 2.01 -8.21 0.64
C ASP A 100 3.25 -8.85 0.00
N ALA A 101 4.41 -8.28 0.20
CA ALA A 101 5.68 -8.76 -0.36
C ALA A 101 6.62 -9.32 0.72
N THR A 102 6.06 -9.71 1.87
CA THR A 102 6.82 -10.33 2.94
C THR A 102 7.26 -11.76 2.60
N ALA A 103 8.25 -12.26 3.32
CA ALA A 103 8.74 -13.63 3.20
C ALA A 103 7.78 -14.69 3.77
N ARG A 104 6.64 -14.27 4.36
CA ARG A 104 5.65 -15.17 4.95
C ARG A 104 5.04 -16.12 3.90
N PRO A 105 4.69 -17.36 4.29
CA PRO A 105 4.08 -18.32 3.38
C PRO A 105 2.76 -17.80 2.80
N ARG A 106 2.66 -17.77 1.48
CA ARG A 106 1.45 -17.37 0.75
C ARG A 106 0.43 -18.51 0.67
N PRO A 107 -0.85 -18.19 0.43
CA PRO A 107 -1.88 -19.19 0.20
C PRO A 107 -1.49 -20.16 -0.93
N GLY A 108 -1.75 -21.44 -0.73
CA GLY A 108 -1.45 -22.48 -1.74
C GLY A 108 0.04 -22.75 -1.97
N GLY A 109 0.95 -22.20 -1.16
CA GLY A 109 2.38 -22.40 -1.29
C GLY A 109 3.04 -21.66 -2.46
N GLN A 110 2.30 -20.75 -3.12
CA GLN A 110 2.83 -19.92 -4.20
C GLN A 110 3.93 -18.98 -3.69
N THR A 111 5.02 -18.86 -4.41
CA THR A 111 6.06 -17.86 -4.10
C THR A 111 5.69 -16.47 -4.60
N LEU A 112 6.30 -15.43 -4.01
CA LEU A 112 6.12 -14.05 -4.48
C LEU A 112 6.60 -13.88 -5.93
N GLU A 113 7.70 -14.54 -6.30
CA GLU A 113 8.27 -14.51 -7.65
C GLU A 113 7.32 -15.09 -8.70
N GLU A 114 6.70 -16.24 -8.39
CA GLU A 114 5.69 -16.85 -9.27
C GLU A 114 4.48 -15.94 -9.45
N LEU A 115 4.00 -15.32 -8.36
CA LEU A 115 2.87 -14.38 -8.42
C LEU A 115 3.21 -13.17 -9.28
N VAL A 116 4.35 -12.52 -9.05
CA VAL A 116 4.78 -11.35 -9.83
C VAL A 116 4.95 -11.71 -11.31
N THR A 117 5.54 -12.86 -11.60
CA THR A 117 5.69 -13.36 -12.98
C THR A 117 4.34 -13.50 -13.68
N GLN A 118 3.35 -14.10 -13.00
CA GLN A 118 1.99 -14.24 -13.54
C GLN A 118 1.31 -12.89 -13.74
N ILE A 119 1.46 -11.95 -12.80
CA ILE A 119 0.89 -10.61 -12.91
C ILE A 119 1.50 -9.88 -14.12
N ARG A 120 2.82 -9.88 -14.26
CA ARG A 120 3.51 -9.20 -15.38
C ARG A 120 3.15 -9.79 -16.73
N ALA A 121 2.97 -11.11 -16.81
CA ALA A 121 2.52 -11.77 -18.04
C ALA A 121 1.09 -11.37 -18.44
N ARG A 122 0.21 -11.18 -17.45
CA ARG A 122 -1.22 -10.92 -17.68
C ARG A 122 -1.56 -9.44 -17.75
N TYR A 123 -0.89 -8.63 -16.94
CA TYR A 123 -1.11 -7.18 -16.78
C TYR A 123 0.21 -6.40 -16.85
N PRO A 124 0.87 -6.33 -18.03
CA PRO A 124 2.23 -5.80 -18.13
C PRO A 124 2.37 -4.31 -17.81
N SER A 125 1.28 -3.56 -17.86
CA SER A 125 1.28 -2.09 -17.65
C SER A 125 0.89 -1.65 -16.24
N VAL A 126 0.36 -2.55 -15.38
CA VAL A 126 -0.02 -2.18 -14.02
C VAL A 126 1.22 -1.94 -13.17
N LEU A 127 1.23 -0.88 -12.38
CA LEU A 127 2.31 -0.63 -11.42
C LEU A 127 2.11 -1.50 -10.18
N LEU A 128 3.20 -2.09 -9.69
CA LEU A 128 3.21 -2.93 -8.50
C LEU A 128 3.93 -2.23 -7.35
N MET A 129 3.27 -2.15 -6.22
CA MET A 129 3.83 -1.71 -4.94
C MET A 129 4.02 -2.91 -4.02
N ALA A 130 5.22 -3.05 -3.46
CA ALA A 130 5.51 -4.10 -2.50
C ALA A 130 5.29 -3.59 -1.07
N ASP A 131 4.30 -4.13 -0.36
CA ASP A 131 4.13 -3.89 1.07
C ASP A 131 5.12 -4.77 1.84
N ILE A 132 6.12 -4.16 2.48
CA ILE A 132 7.23 -4.85 3.15
C ILE A 132 7.27 -4.58 4.65
N ALA A 133 7.92 -5.48 5.39
CA ALA A 133 8.20 -5.37 6.82
C ALA A 133 9.70 -5.34 7.14
N THR A 134 10.58 -5.78 6.23
CA THR A 134 12.03 -5.79 6.43
C THR A 134 12.78 -5.18 5.24
N VAL A 135 14.05 -4.84 5.44
CA VAL A 135 14.93 -4.30 4.38
C VAL A 135 15.20 -5.36 3.32
N GLU A 136 15.37 -6.61 3.72
CA GLU A 136 15.62 -7.76 2.84
C GLU A 136 14.44 -7.98 1.89
N GLU A 137 13.22 -7.78 2.38
CA GLU A 137 12.00 -7.85 1.56
C GLU A 137 11.95 -6.71 0.53
N ALA A 138 12.38 -5.50 0.90
CA ALA A 138 12.48 -4.38 -0.03
C ALA A 138 13.46 -4.67 -1.18
N VAL A 139 14.66 -5.17 -0.86
CA VAL A 139 15.67 -5.57 -1.86
C VAL A 139 15.15 -6.69 -2.75
N THR A 140 14.46 -7.67 -2.16
CA THR A 140 13.84 -8.77 -2.92
C THR A 140 12.77 -8.25 -3.86
N ALA A 141 11.91 -7.34 -3.41
CA ALA A 141 10.86 -6.73 -4.23
C ALA A 141 11.45 -5.95 -5.43
N GLU A 142 12.51 -5.15 -5.22
CA GLU A 142 13.21 -4.47 -6.32
C GLU A 142 13.75 -5.47 -7.33
N ARG A 143 14.39 -6.54 -6.89
CA ARG A 143 14.91 -7.60 -7.77
C ARG A 143 13.81 -8.30 -8.56
N LEU A 144 12.62 -8.47 -7.98
CA LEU A 144 11.46 -9.07 -8.64
C LEU A 144 10.73 -8.12 -9.60
N GLY A 145 11.14 -6.86 -9.67
CA GLY A 145 10.58 -5.89 -10.61
C GLY A 145 9.32 -5.18 -10.13
N PHE A 146 9.20 -4.97 -8.81
CA PHE A 146 8.22 -4.01 -8.28
C PHE A 146 8.60 -2.58 -8.66
N ASP A 147 7.61 -1.74 -8.91
CA ASP A 147 7.80 -0.36 -9.34
C ASP A 147 8.06 0.59 -8.15
N CYS A 148 7.61 0.21 -6.96
CA CYS A 148 7.89 0.90 -5.70
C CYS A 148 7.73 -0.04 -4.51
N VAL A 149 8.26 0.35 -3.36
CA VAL A 149 8.12 -0.38 -2.09
C VAL A 149 7.45 0.51 -1.03
N GLY A 150 6.64 -0.08 -0.16
CA GLY A 150 5.96 0.59 0.94
C GLY A 150 6.30 -0.04 2.29
N THR A 151 6.61 0.77 3.29
CA THR A 151 6.92 0.33 4.66
C THR A 151 5.68 -0.14 5.44
N THR A 152 4.62 -0.49 4.74
CA THR A 152 3.25 -0.73 5.22
C THR A 152 3.17 -1.78 6.32
N LEU A 153 3.94 -2.85 6.21
CA LEU A 153 3.86 -4.01 7.10
C LEU A 153 4.91 -3.99 8.23
N TYR A 154 5.76 -2.95 8.31
CA TYR A 154 6.67 -2.77 9.44
C TYR A 154 5.89 -2.54 10.74
N GLY A 155 6.12 -3.42 11.71
CA GLY A 155 5.39 -3.45 12.96
C GLY A 155 4.15 -4.36 12.96
N TYR A 156 3.77 -4.92 11.80
CA TYR A 156 2.57 -5.76 11.64
C TYR A 156 2.85 -7.23 11.34
N THR A 157 4.11 -7.64 11.33
CA THR A 157 4.52 -9.04 11.22
C THR A 157 5.09 -9.53 12.55
N ALA A 158 5.13 -10.84 12.76
CA ALA A 158 5.70 -11.41 14.00
C ALA A 158 7.15 -10.96 14.22
N GLU A 159 7.93 -10.83 13.15
CA GLU A 159 9.34 -10.42 13.18
C GLU A 159 9.52 -8.95 13.59
N THR A 160 8.64 -8.08 13.16
CA THR A 160 8.71 -6.63 13.41
C THR A 160 7.68 -6.14 14.41
N ALA A 161 6.99 -7.06 15.10
CA ALA A 161 5.93 -6.72 16.06
C ALA A 161 6.41 -5.69 17.10
N ARG A 162 5.54 -4.71 17.38
CA ARG A 162 5.75 -3.61 18.32
C ARG A 162 6.68 -2.48 17.81
N HIS A 163 7.31 -2.61 16.65
CA HIS A 163 8.04 -1.50 16.06
C HIS A 163 7.09 -0.48 15.44
N VAL A 164 7.50 0.77 15.44
CA VAL A 164 6.77 1.88 14.84
C VAL A 164 7.69 2.63 13.88
N LEU A 165 7.20 3.01 12.70
CA LEU A 165 8.02 3.65 11.66
C LEU A 165 8.74 4.92 12.16
N ALA A 166 8.15 5.66 13.10
CA ALA A 166 8.72 6.86 13.67
C ALA A 166 9.88 6.64 14.65
N GLU A 167 10.15 5.39 15.07
CA GLU A 167 11.24 5.09 16.00
C GLU A 167 12.60 5.41 15.39
N ASN A 168 13.55 5.80 16.26
CA ASN A 168 14.93 6.11 15.88
C ASN A 168 15.02 7.09 14.70
N ASP A 169 14.17 8.12 14.71
CA ASP A 169 14.08 9.09 13.62
C ASP A 169 13.81 8.44 12.27
N CYS A 170 12.79 7.59 12.22
CA CYS A 170 12.43 6.78 11.07
C CYS A 170 13.59 5.87 10.58
N GLY A 171 14.25 5.20 11.52
CA GLY A 171 15.42 4.36 11.25
C GLY A 171 15.17 3.36 10.14
N PHE A 172 14.09 2.58 10.23
CA PHE A 172 13.71 1.61 9.22
C PHE A 172 13.52 2.25 7.81
N LEU A 173 12.82 3.39 7.73
CA LEU A 173 12.65 4.10 6.45
C LEU A 173 14.01 4.48 5.84
N ARG A 174 14.95 4.96 6.66
CA ARG A 174 16.30 5.34 6.19
C ARG A 174 17.08 4.12 5.69
N GLU A 175 16.97 2.99 6.36
CA GLU A 175 17.60 1.73 5.94
C GLU A 175 17.04 1.26 4.59
N VAL A 176 15.71 1.28 4.42
CA VAL A 176 15.06 0.93 3.15
C VAL A 176 15.50 1.90 2.04
N LEU A 177 15.50 3.22 2.30
CA LEU A 177 15.94 4.24 1.33
C LEU A 177 17.40 4.06 0.89
N ALA A 178 18.25 3.54 1.77
CA ALA A 178 19.65 3.28 1.45
C ALA A 178 19.86 1.95 0.69
N ALA A 179 18.90 1.02 0.80
CA ALA A 179 19.03 -0.34 0.27
C ALA A 179 18.45 -0.52 -1.14
N VAL A 180 17.49 0.33 -1.56
CA VAL A 180 16.81 0.19 -2.85
C VAL A 180 16.88 1.49 -3.67
N SER A 181 16.77 1.35 -4.99
CA SER A 181 16.74 2.48 -5.95
C SER A 181 15.33 2.84 -6.40
N VAL A 182 14.36 1.92 -6.25
CA VAL A 182 12.96 2.18 -6.57
C VAL A 182 12.34 3.17 -5.58
N PRO A 183 11.29 3.92 -5.99
CA PRO A 183 10.56 4.82 -5.10
C PRO A 183 10.11 4.14 -3.81
N VAL A 184 10.36 4.78 -2.67
CA VAL A 184 9.94 4.31 -1.35
C VAL A 184 8.74 5.12 -0.87
N VAL A 185 7.65 4.43 -0.57
CA VAL A 185 6.41 4.97 0.01
C VAL A 185 6.46 4.79 1.53
N ALA A 186 6.45 5.87 2.29
CA ALA A 186 6.36 5.76 3.74
C ALA A 186 4.90 5.53 4.15
N GLU A 187 4.64 4.38 4.73
CA GLU A 187 3.34 3.97 5.24
C GLU A 187 3.51 3.14 6.52
N GLY A 188 2.54 3.21 7.40
CA GLY A 188 2.56 2.53 8.69
C GLY A 188 2.75 3.50 9.86
N ASN A 189 1.66 3.72 10.61
CA ASN A 189 1.65 4.63 11.78
C ASN A 189 2.14 6.07 11.50
N VAL A 190 1.99 6.56 10.26
CA VAL A 190 2.18 7.97 9.93
C VAL A 190 0.87 8.71 10.17
N ASP A 191 0.67 9.16 11.41
CA ASP A 191 -0.61 9.65 11.94
C ASP A 191 -0.59 11.15 12.30
N THR A 192 0.54 11.85 12.10
CA THR A 192 0.65 13.29 12.29
C THR A 192 1.30 13.99 11.10
N PRO A 193 0.96 15.28 10.85
CA PRO A 193 1.59 16.06 9.78
C PRO A 193 3.13 16.13 9.92
N GLU A 194 3.64 16.20 11.15
CA GLU A 194 5.07 16.29 11.44
C GLU A 194 5.79 15.01 11.03
N ARG A 195 5.19 13.83 11.29
CA ARG A 195 5.73 12.53 10.87
C ARG A 195 5.73 12.41 9.35
N ALA A 196 4.64 12.81 8.70
CA ALA A 196 4.54 12.82 7.24
C ALA A 196 5.61 13.72 6.61
N ALA A 197 5.75 14.95 7.11
CA ALA A 197 6.78 15.89 6.67
C ALA A 197 8.19 15.34 6.90
N ARG A 198 8.42 14.67 8.04
CA ARG A 198 9.72 14.05 8.35
C ARG A 198 10.07 12.95 7.35
N CYS A 199 9.13 12.04 7.06
CA CYS A 199 9.34 10.98 6.06
C CYS A 199 9.73 11.58 4.69
N LEU A 200 9.03 12.61 4.22
CA LEU A 200 9.37 13.28 2.96
C LEU A 200 10.76 13.94 3.00
N THR A 201 11.09 14.59 4.10
CA THR A 201 12.42 15.25 4.29
C THR A 201 13.56 14.21 4.25
N LEU A 202 13.32 13.00 4.73
CA LEU A 202 14.29 11.92 4.71
C LEU A 202 14.48 11.30 3.31
N GLY A 203 13.58 11.59 2.36
CA GLY A 203 13.69 11.12 0.99
C GLY A 203 12.60 10.13 0.56
N ALA A 204 11.58 9.89 1.40
CA ALA A 204 10.44 9.12 0.93
C ALA A 204 9.83 9.75 -0.32
N HIS A 205 9.50 8.93 -1.30
CA HIS A 205 8.92 9.38 -2.56
C HIS A 205 7.56 10.03 -2.36
N THR A 206 6.73 9.39 -1.54
CA THR A 206 5.40 9.84 -1.11
C THR A 206 5.09 9.24 0.27
N VAL A 207 4.04 9.72 0.90
CA VAL A 207 3.59 9.25 2.21
C VAL A 207 2.12 8.84 2.12
N VAL A 208 1.78 7.68 2.67
CA VAL A 208 0.39 7.24 2.86
C VAL A 208 -0.03 7.48 4.31
N VAL A 209 -1.12 8.20 4.50
CA VAL A 209 -1.73 8.49 5.80
C VAL A 209 -3.17 7.99 5.86
N GLY A 210 -3.66 7.69 7.04
CA GLY A 210 -5.05 7.25 7.27
C GLY A 210 -5.13 5.78 7.69
N GLY A 211 -6.31 5.26 7.87
CA GLY A 211 -6.59 3.87 8.25
C GLY A 211 -6.53 3.58 9.74
N GLN A 212 -5.55 4.05 10.48
CA GLN A 212 -5.48 3.85 11.94
C GLN A 212 -6.04 5.02 12.76
N SER A 213 -6.27 6.17 12.15
CA SER A 213 -6.85 7.32 12.85
C SER A 213 -8.34 7.15 13.16
N LEU A 214 -9.03 6.19 12.55
CA LEU A 214 -10.46 5.99 12.68
C LEU A 214 -10.85 4.81 13.59
N VAL A 215 -9.99 3.81 13.72
CA VAL A 215 -10.21 2.69 14.64
C VAL A 215 -8.86 2.30 15.27
N ARG A 216 -8.67 2.62 16.54
CA ARG A 216 -7.59 2.01 17.31
C ARG A 216 -7.91 0.52 17.42
N SER A 217 -7.22 -0.32 16.65
CA SER A 217 -7.18 -1.73 16.94
C SER A 217 -6.61 -1.93 18.35
N ARG A 218 -7.29 -2.72 19.14
CA ARG A 218 -6.97 -3.07 20.52
C ARG A 218 -5.64 -3.82 20.61
#